data_5c11e55a21df6238be7d496f9f33ec00
#
_entry.id   5c11e55a21df6238be7d496f9f33ec00
#
_cell.length_a   1.000
_cell.length_b   1.000
_cell.length_c   1.000
_cell.angle_alpha   90.00
_cell.angle_beta   90.00
_cell.angle_gamma   90.00
#
_symmetry.space_group_name_H-M   'P 1'
#
loop_
_entity.id
_entity.type
_entity.pdbx_description
1 polymer ?
#
loop_
_entity_poly.entity_id
_entity_poly.type
_entity_poly.pdbx_seq_one_letter_code
_entity_poly.pdbx_strand_id
1 'polypeptide(L)'
;PHALARNFDWRRTITANLGNVDPETGRMIVEDVRFMARHRRRHLTWDVIILVDQSASMASCLLHSAVMASILAGLPGLSVRLAVFDTTVVDLSHLVDDPVEVLMTSQLGGGTDIANAVGYAAEAVSSPSRTIVTVISDFQEGGSVSTLVKRVHDLVAQGVTVLGLASLGDEGRVWYDHDVAERLSEVGMRIAAMTPDRFATWLAEATA
;
A
#
# COMPACT_ATOMS: atom_id res chain seq x y z
N PRO A 1 -7.33 -3.79 30.75
CA PRO A 1 -7.87 -2.44 30.45
C PRO A 1 -7.24 -1.45 31.41
N HIS A 2 -6.51 -0.46 30.89
CA HIS A 2 -5.92 0.55 31.74
C HIS A 2 -7.03 1.49 32.21
N ALA A 3 -7.17 1.65 33.53
CA ALA A 3 -8.08 2.58 34.17
C ALA A 3 -7.62 4.03 33.96
N LEU A 4 -7.85 4.56 32.74
CA LEU A 4 -7.58 5.95 32.42
C LEU A 4 -8.88 6.73 32.57
N ALA A 5 -8.86 7.88 33.24
CA ALA A 5 -10.03 8.73 33.50
C ALA A 5 -10.85 9.04 32.21
N ARG A 6 -10.18 9.19 31.06
CA ARG A 6 -10.82 9.42 29.75
C ARG A 6 -11.65 8.23 29.24
N ASN A 7 -11.47 7.03 29.79
CA ASN A 7 -12.18 5.81 29.39
C ASN A 7 -13.30 5.45 30.39
N PHE A 8 -13.57 6.30 31.38
CA PHE A 8 -14.59 6.07 32.38
C PHE A 8 -15.98 6.07 31.74
N ASP A 9 -16.74 4.97 31.96
CA ASP A 9 -18.13 4.83 31.50
C ASP A 9 -19.06 5.17 32.64
N TRP A 10 -19.42 6.45 32.73
CA TRP A 10 -20.27 6.95 33.79
C TRP A 10 -21.66 6.32 33.78
N ARG A 11 -22.25 6.05 32.60
CA ARG A 11 -23.58 5.45 32.49
C ARG A 11 -23.60 4.03 33.05
N ARG A 12 -22.70 3.17 32.59
CA ARG A 12 -22.60 1.80 33.07
C ARG A 12 -22.17 1.73 34.54
N THR A 13 -21.35 2.65 35.00
CA THR A 13 -20.95 2.75 36.41
C THR A 13 -22.16 3.12 37.28
N ILE A 14 -22.95 4.13 36.91
CA ILE A 14 -24.18 4.48 37.64
C ILE A 14 -25.15 3.31 37.66
N THR A 15 -25.44 2.70 36.51
CA THR A 15 -26.35 1.56 36.42
C THR A 15 -25.92 0.38 37.30
N ALA A 16 -24.61 0.08 37.35
CA ALA A 16 -24.07 -1.01 38.16
C ALA A 16 -24.17 -0.72 39.68
N ASN A 17 -24.22 0.54 40.09
CA ASN A 17 -24.23 0.93 41.50
C ASN A 17 -25.57 1.53 41.98
N LEU A 18 -26.64 1.45 41.18
CA LEU A 18 -27.99 1.97 41.58
C LEU A 18 -28.53 1.37 42.85
N GLY A 19 -28.14 0.13 43.20
CA GLY A 19 -28.50 -0.54 44.44
C GLY A 19 -27.69 -0.10 45.65
N ASN A 20 -26.56 0.59 45.44
CA ASN A 20 -25.63 0.97 46.52
C ASN A 20 -25.85 2.40 46.97
N VAL A 21 -27.09 2.71 47.41
CA VAL A 21 -27.47 4.03 47.93
C VAL A 21 -27.47 3.96 49.44
N ASP A 22 -26.70 4.84 50.09
CA ASP A 22 -26.74 5.01 51.52
C ASP A 22 -28.08 5.59 51.94
N PRO A 23 -28.89 4.87 52.76
CA PRO A 23 -30.22 5.27 53.15
C PRO A 23 -30.28 6.52 54.06
N GLU A 24 -29.17 6.82 54.78
CA GLU A 24 -29.13 7.99 55.68
C GLU A 24 -28.77 9.29 54.93
N THR A 25 -27.87 9.19 53.96
CA THR A 25 -27.34 10.36 53.25
C THR A 25 -27.92 10.55 51.83
N GLY A 26 -28.58 9.52 51.28
CA GLY A 26 -29.11 9.48 49.91
C GLY A 26 -27.99 9.50 48.85
N ARG A 27 -26.76 9.25 49.24
CA ARG A 27 -25.62 9.27 48.32
C ARG A 27 -25.35 7.87 47.75
N MET A 28 -25.05 7.81 46.46
CA MET A 28 -24.65 6.59 45.80
C MET A 28 -23.16 6.28 46.12
N ILE A 29 -22.91 5.09 46.62
CA ILE A 29 -21.56 4.57 46.86
C ILE A 29 -21.12 3.81 45.61
N VAL A 30 -20.03 4.26 44.98
CA VAL A 30 -19.53 3.64 43.74
C VAL A 30 -18.52 2.58 44.14
N GLU A 31 -18.94 1.32 44.09
CA GLU A 31 -18.07 0.14 44.31
C GLU A 31 -17.57 -0.47 43.01
N ASP A 32 -18.41 -0.46 41.96
CA ASP A 32 -18.18 -1.14 40.70
C ASP A 32 -17.96 -0.08 39.59
N VAL A 33 -16.67 0.23 39.34
CA VAL A 33 -16.27 1.23 38.35
C VAL A 33 -16.14 0.58 36.97
N ARG A 34 -16.87 1.08 35.98
CA ARG A 34 -16.84 0.57 34.60
C ARG A 34 -16.06 1.51 33.69
N PHE A 35 -15.20 0.90 32.86
CA PHE A 35 -14.43 1.62 31.86
C PHE A 35 -14.80 1.14 30.45
N MET A 36 -14.88 2.06 29.50
CA MET A 36 -14.99 1.71 28.08
C MET A 36 -13.66 1.14 27.62
N ALA A 37 -13.64 -0.14 27.25
CA ALA A 37 -12.53 -0.67 26.48
C ALA A 37 -12.68 -0.15 25.03
N ARG A 38 -11.90 0.84 24.63
CA ARG A 38 -11.67 1.04 23.20
C ARG A 38 -10.94 -0.19 22.70
N HIS A 39 -11.66 -1.14 22.12
CA HIS A 39 -11.06 -2.05 21.18
C HIS A 39 -10.54 -1.16 20.04
N ARG A 40 -9.26 -0.78 20.07
CA ARG A 40 -8.55 -0.53 18.83
C ARG A 40 -8.65 -1.85 18.08
N ARG A 41 -9.61 -1.98 17.14
CA ARG A 41 -9.45 -2.92 16.05
C ARG A 41 -8.06 -2.60 15.51
N ARG A 42 -7.12 -3.49 15.68
CA ARG A 42 -5.93 -3.50 14.84
C ARG A 42 -6.51 -3.75 13.45
N HIS A 43 -6.77 -2.68 12.71
CA HIS A 43 -6.88 -2.82 11.28
C HIS A 43 -5.55 -3.44 10.88
N LEU A 44 -5.62 -4.66 10.41
CA LEU A 44 -4.45 -5.31 9.83
C LEU A 44 -4.08 -4.42 8.65
N THR A 45 -2.96 -3.73 8.79
CA THR A 45 -2.49 -2.79 7.76
C THR A 45 -1.94 -3.62 6.62
N TRP A 46 -2.38 -3.33 5.41
CA TRP A 46 -1.76 -3.85 4.20
C TRP A 46 -0.59 -2.96 3.81
N ASP A 47 0.51 -3.57 3.41
CA ASP A 47 1.66 -2.86 2.86
C ASP A 47 1.54 -2.85 1.33
N VAL A 48 1.53 -1.67 0.72
CA VAL A 48 1.50 -1.48 -0.73
C VAL A 48 2.79 -0.81 -1.15
N ILE A 49 3.59 -1.49 -1.97
CA ILE A 49 4.84 -0.97 -2.51
C ILE A 49 4.61 -0.69 -3.99
N ILE A 50 4.72 0.57 -4.38
CA ILE A 50 4.51 1.04 -5.74
C ILE A 50 5.86 1.37 -6.34
N LEU A 51 6.22 0.69 -7.40
CA LEU A 51 7.44 0.89 -8.18
C LEU A 51 7.04 1.54 -9.50
N VAL A 52 7.53 2.73 -9.76
CA VAL A 52 7.20 3.51 -10.96
C VAL A 52 8.44 3.67 -11.82
N ASP A 53 8.36 3.16 -13.03
CA ASP A 53 9.37 3.36 -14.04
C ASP A 53 9.40 4.83 -14.47
N GLN A 54 10.57 5.46 -14.40
CA GLN A 54 10.80 6.85 -14.81
C GLN A 54 11.57 6.96 -16.13
N SER A 55 11.63 5.87 -16.91
CA SER A 55 12.18 5.92 -18.27
C SER A 55 11.47 6.95 -19.15
N ALA A 56 12.12 7.40 -20.21
CA ALA A 56 11.58 8.45 -21.06
C ALA A 56 10.23 8.10 -21.71
N SER A 57 9.97 6.81 -21.98
CA SER A 57 8.71 6.29 -22.51
C SER A 57 7.55 6.40 -21.47
N MET A 58 7.88 6.52 -20.19
CA MET A 58 6.93 6.51 -19.07
C MET A 58 6.56 7.91 -18.55
N ALA A 59 7.04 8.97 -19.18
CA ALA A 59 6.87 10.36 -18.70
C ALA A 59 5.40 10.74 -18.42
N SER A 60 4.47 10.34 -19.30
CA SER A 60 3.02 10.60 -19.13
C SER A 60 2.40 9.79 -17.98
N CYS A 61 2.99 8.66 -17.62
CA CYS A 61 2.45 7.77 -16.59
C CYS A 61 2.91 8.14 -15.18
N LEU A 62 4.02 8.86 -15.05
CA LEU A 62 4.58 9.24 -13.75
C LEU A 62 3.58 10.08 -12.94
N LEU A 63 2.93 11.06 -13.57
CA LEU A 63 1.90 11.87 -12.91
C LEU A 63 0.74 11.02 -12.40
N HIS A 64 0.20 10.14 -13.24
CA HIS A 64 -0.90 9.26 -12.84
C HIS A 64 -0.51 8.34 -11.69
N SER A 65 0.72 7.84 -11.71
CA SER A 65 1.25 6.95 -10.67
C SER A 65 1.45 7.67 -9.33
N ALA A 66 1.96 8.92 -9.37
CA ALA A 66 2.12 9.75 -8.17
C ALA A 66 0.76 10.10 -7.55
N VAL A 67 -0.22 10.50 -8.38
CA VAL A 67 -1.59 10.77 -7.91
C VAL A 67 -2.23 9.51 -7.31
N MET A 68 -2.05 8.36 -7.95
CA MET A 68 -2.56 7.09 -7.45
C MET A 68 -1.95 6.73 -6.09
N ALA A 69 -0.63 6.86 -5.95
CA ALA A 69 0.05 6.59 -4.69
C ALA A 69 -0.46 7.51 -3.56
N SER A 70 -0.68 8.80 -3.84
CA SER A 70 -1.24 9.75 -2.88
C SER A 70 -2.67 9.41 -2.46
N ILE A 71 -3.53 9.01 -3.41
CA ILE A 71 -4.89 8.55 -3.10
C ILE A 71 -4.85 7.33 -2.17
N LEU A 72 -4.00 6.36 -2.47
CA LEU A 72 -3.87 5.13 -1.68
C LEU A 72 -3.31 5.40 -0.28
N ALA A 73 -2.36 6.32 -0.15
CA ALA A 73 -1.80 6.72 1.16
C ALA A 73 -2.87 7.31 2.09
N GLY A 74 -3.87 7.98 1.53
CA GLY A 74 -5.01 8.51 2.27
C GLY A 74 -6.02 7.45 2.75
N LEU A 75 -5.94 6.20 2.28
CA LEU A 75 -6.89 5.15 2.64
C LEU A 75 -6.55 4.53 4.01
N PRO A 76 -7.54 4.41 4.92
CA PRO A 76 -7.31 3.81 6.23
C PRO A 76 -7.01 2.31 6.10
N GLY A 77 -5.95 1.85 6.77
CA GLY A 77 -5.55 0.43 6.76
C GLY A 77 -4.55 0.08 5.67
N LEU A 78 -4.06 1.04 4.89
CA LEU A 78 -2.94 0.88 3.97
C LEU A 78 -1.70 1.61 4.49
N SER A 79 -0.53 1.01 4.26
CA SER A 79 0.79 1.61 4.40
C SER A 79 1.40 1.64 3.00
N VAL A 80 1.55 2.83 2.42
CA VAL A 80 2.03 2.97 1.04
C VAL A 80 3.48 3.38 1.03
N ARG A 81 4.28 2.67 0.24
CA ARG A 81 5.66 3.05 -0.14
C ARG A 81 5.67 3.35 -1.62
N LEU A 82 6.31 4.44 -1.99
CA LEU A 82 6.49 4.85 -3.37
C LEU A 82 7.97 4.92 -3.69
N ALA A 83 8.39 4.21 -4.71
CA ALA A 83 9.72 4.34 -5.27
C ALA A 83 9.63 4.53 -6.78
N VAL A 84 10.48 5.39 -7.29
CA VAL A 84 10.70 5.54 -8.73
C VAL A 84 12.01 4.86 -9.10
N PHE A 85 12.09 4.34 -10.32
CA PHE A 85 13.31 3.66 -10.76
C PHE A 85 13.62 3.89 -12.23
N ASP A 86 14.90 3.86 -12.52
CA ASP A 86 15.52 3.69 -13.83
C ASP A 86 16.52 2.53 -13.74
N THR A 87 17.82 2.78 -13.84
CA THR A 87 18.88 1.84 -13.46
C THR A 87 19.15 1.84 -11.96
N THR A 88 18.65 2.85 -11.25
CA THR A 88 18.72 3.02 -9.79
C THR A 88 17.33 3.17 -9.21
N VAL A 89 17.18 2.90 -7.91
CA VAL A 89 15.89 3.04 -7.21
C VAL A 89 15.97 4.21 -6.24
N VAL A 90 14.98 5.10 -6.30
CA VAL A 90 14.84 6.23 -5.38
C VAL A 90 13.55 6.09 -4.59
N ASP A 91 13.67 5.98 -3.28
CA ASP A 91 12.51 5.93 -2.36
C ASP A 91 11.94 7.33 -2.16
N LEU A 92 10.69 7.54 -2.59
CA LEU A 92 9.94 8.77 -2.45
C LEU A 92 8.74 8.62 -1.48
N SER A 93 8.77 7.61 -0.61
CA SER A 93 7.66 7.34 0.32
C SER A 93 7.35 8.52 1.24
N HIS A 94 8.33 9.37 1.54
CA HIS A 94 8.15 10.57 2.35
C HIS A 94 7.42 11.71 1.63
N LEU A 95 7.28 11.63 0.28
CA LEU A 95 6.59 12.59 -0.56
C LEU A 95 5.23 12.07 -1.06
N VAL A 96 4.79 10.91 -0.63
CA VAL A 96 3.59 10.24 -1.15
C VAL A 96 2.32 11.08 -1.03
N ASP A 97 2.26 11.99 -0.06
CA ASP A 97 1.12 12.90 0.15
C ASP A 97 1.13 14.12 -0.80
N ASP A 98 2.25 14.36 -1.50
CA ASP A 98 2.39 15.48 -2.46
C ASP A 98 2.85 14.98 -3.84
N PRO A 99 1.89 14.64 -4.73
CA PRO A 99 2.20 14.13 -6.07
C PRO A 99 2.96 15.13 -6.93
N VAL A 100 2.86 16.45 -6.67
CA VAL A 100 3.60 17.47 -7.41
C VAL A 100 5.08 17.42 -7.02
N GLU A 101 5.39 17.27 -5.74
CA GLU A 101 6.76 17.15 -5.26
C GLU A 101 7.42 15.86 -5.74
N VAL A 102 6.66 14.75 -5.81
CA VAL A 102 7.11 13.50 -6.44
C VAL A 102 7.55 13.74 -7.87
N LEU A 103 6.74 14.44 -8.68
CA LEU A 103 7.08 14.77 -10.07
C LEU A 103 8.32 15.65 -10.19
N MET A 104 8.42 16.68 -9.35
CA MET A 104 9.56 17.61 -9.38
C MET A 104 10.87 16.94 -8.93
N THR A 105 10.78 15.90 -8.11
CA THR A 105 11.95 15.15 -7.62
C THR A 105 12.37 14.06 -8.59
N SER A 106 11.43 13.54 -9.38
CA SER A 106 11.71 12.50 -10.37
C SER A 106 12.51 13.05 -11.53
N GLN A 107 13.59 12.36 -11.91
CA GLN A 107 14.43 12.70 -13.05
C GLN A 107 14.08 11.76 -14.20
N LEU A 108 13.40 12.27 -15.20
CA LEU A 108 13.09 11.51 -16.41
C LEU A 108 14.38 11.25 -17.22
N GLY A 109 14.65 10.00 -17.52
CA GLY A 109 15.76 9.59 -18.37
C GLY A 109 16.56 8.43 -17.75
N GLY A 110 17.36 7.79 -18.58
CA GLY A 110 18.15 6.64 -18.18
C GLY A 110 17.66 5.34 -18.83
N GLY A 111 18.30 4.22 -18.49
CA GLY A 111 17.85 2.87 -18.82
C GLY A 111 16.79 2.40 -17.84
N THR A 112 16.36 1.15 -18.00
CA THR A 112 15.36 0.52 -17.13
C THR A 112 15.95 -0.77 -16.53
N ASP A 113 15.90 -0.91 -15.20
CA ASP A 113 16.26 -2.14 -14.47
C ASP A 113 15.11 -2.49 -13.50
N ILE A 114 14.08 -3.13 -14.06
CA ILE A 114 12.91 -3.59 -13.29
C ILE A 114 13.35 -4.64 -12.27
N ALA A 115 14.32 -5.48 -12.63
CA ALA A 115 14.83 -6.49 -11.72
C ALA A 115 15.41 -5.85 -10.45
N ASN A 116 16.15 -4.75 -10.57
CA ASN A 116 16.67 -4.00 -9.41
C ASN A 116 15.55 -3.43 -8.54
N ALA A 117 14.53 -2.83 -9.16
CA ALA A 117 13.38 -2.29 -8.46
C ALA A 117 12.59 -3.38 -7.68
N VAL A 118 12.36 -4.55 -8.30
CA VAL A 118 11.74 -5.70 -7.63
C VAL A 118 12.61 -6.21 -6.47
N GLY A 119 13.95 -6.17 -6.61
CA GLY A 119 14.89 -6.48 -5.54
C GLY A 119 14.73 -5.56 -4.34
N TYR A 120 14.67 -4.25 -4.58
CA TYR A 120 14.38 -3.25 -3.53
C TYR A 120 13.04 -3.55 -2.82
N ALA A 121 11.98 -3.84 -3.59
CA ALA A 121 10.70 -4.20 -2.98
C ALA A 121 10.80 -5.45 -2.10
N ALA A 122 11.54 -6.47 -2.53
CA ALA A 122 11.74 -7.69 -1.76
C ALA A 122 12.40 -7.44 -0.39
N GLU A 123 13.36 -6.52 -0.33
CA GLU A 123 14.00 -6.11 0.93
C GLU A 123 13.05 -5.32 1.84
N ALA A 124 12.09 -4.60 1.26
CA ALA A 124 11.12 -3.80 1.99
C ALA A 124 9.93 -4.61 2.53
N VAL A 125 9.70 -5.84 2.05
CA VAL A 125 8.60 -6.72 2.48
C VAL A 125 8.82 -7.18 3.90
N SER A 126 7.88 -6.85 4.79
CA SER A 126 7.89 -7.27 6.19
C SER A 126 6.85 -8.36 6.50
N SER A 127 5.74 -8.38 5.78
CA SER A 127 4.61 -9.30 5.96
C SER A 127 4.10 -9.80 4.60
N PRO A 128 4.72 -10.84 4.02
CA PRO A 128 4.45 -11.25 2.63
C PRO A 128 2.97 -11.45 2.29
N SER A 129 2.21 -12.15 3.15
CA SER A 129 0.78 -12.42 2.92
C SER A 129 -0.13 -11.18 2.99
N ARG A 130 0.41 -10.01 3.35
CA ARG A 130 -0.29 -8.72 3.41
C ARG A 130 0.49 -7.63 2.70
N THR A 131 1.34 -8.02 1.76
CA THR A 131 2.07 -7.07 0.93
C THR A 131 1.64 -7.22 -0.52
N ILE A 132 1.40 -6.08 -1.13
CA ILE A 132 1.14 -5.96 -2.56
C ILE A 132 2.29 -5.15 -3.14
N VAL A 133 2.98 -5.73 -4.12
CA VAL A 133 4.01 -5.03 -4.91
C VAL A 133 3.42 -4.72 -6.27
N THR A 134 3.39 -3.44 -6.64
CA THR A 134 2.87 -2.98 -7.91
C THR A 134 4.01 -2.39 -8.74
N VAL A 135 4.24 -2.91 -9.92
CA VAL A 135 5.21 -2.39 -10.89
C VAL A 135 4.45 -1.69 -12.01
N ILE A 136 4.72 -0.41 -12.21
CA ILE A 136 4.14 0.41 -13.28
C ILE A 136 5.24 0.69 -14.30
N SER A 137 5.17 0.03 -15.45
CA SER A 137 6.21 0.06 -16.48
C SER A 137 5.64 -0.40 -17.83
N ASP A 138 6.34 -0.11 -18.90
CA ASP A 138 6.13 -0.73 -20.21
C ASP A 138 6.81 -2.11 -20.35
N PHE A 139 7.39 -2.60 -19.25
CA PHE A 139 8.10 -3.89 -19.15
C PHE A 139 9.29 -4.03 -20.09
N GLN A 140 9.83 -2.94 -20.61
CA GLN A 140 11.11 -2.97 -21.33
C GLN A 140 12.27 -3.11 -20.35
N GLU A 141 12.65 -4.36 -20.08
CA GLU A 141 13.75 -4.67 -19.17
C GLU A 141 15.09 -4.42 -19.88
N GLY A 142 15.84 -3.43 -19.41
CA GLY A 142 17.19 -3.13 -19.92
C GLY A 142 18.29 -4.02 -19.33
N GLY A 143 17.95 -4.75 -18.27
CA GLY A 143 18.86 -5.68 -17.60
C GLY A 143 18.62 -7.15 -17.98
N SER A 144 18.58 -8.02 -16.99
CA SER A 144 18.41 -9.47 -17.20
C SER A 144 16.96 -9.90 -16.92
N VAL A 145 16.21 -10.19 -17.98
CA VAL A 145 14.83 -10.72 -17.88
C VAL A 145 14.76 -11.99 -17.03
N SER A 146 15.77 -12.87 -17.10
CA SER A 146 15.79 -14.08 -16.26
C SER A 146 15.95 -13.75 -14.76
N THR A 147 16.68 -12.70 -14.42
CA THR A 147 16.80 -12.22 -13.04
C THR A 147 15.50 -11.60 -12.56
N LEU A 148 14.83 -10.82 -13.41
CA LEU A 148 13.52 -10.24 -13.12
C LEU A 148 12.48 -11.34 -12.84
N VAL A 149 12.35 -12.31 -13.75
CA VAL A 149 11.40 -13.44 -13.60
C VAL A 149 11.67 -14.21 -12.31
N LYS A 150 12.95 -14.48 -11.99
CA LYS A 150 13.31 -15.16 -10.74
C LYS A 150 12.88 -14.36 -9.51
N ARG A 151 13.15 -13.05 -9.46
CA ARG A 151 12.81 -12.20 -8.32
C ARG A 151 11.30 -12.11 -8.10
N VAL A 152 10.53 -12.01 -9.20
CA VAL A 152 9.06 -12.03 -9.13
C VAL A 152 8.54 -13.37 -8.62
N HIS A 153 9.08 -14.49 -9.15
CA HIS A 153 8.75 -15.83 -8.67
C HIS A 153 9.02 -15.98 -7.17
N ASP A 154 10.17 -15.51 -6.69
CA ASP A 154 10.55 -15.62 -5.29
C ASP A 154 9.60 -14.81 -4.37
N LEU A 155 9.14 -13.63 -4.78
CA LEU A 155 8.13 -12.84 -4.06
C LEU A 155 6.78 -13.56 -4.01
N VAL A 156 6.30 -14.05 -5.15
CA VAL A 156 5.02 -14.77 -5.25
C VAL A 156 5.07 -16.06 -4.41
N ALA A 157 6.18 -16.79 -4.44
CA ALA A 157 6.37 -18.01 -3.64
C ALA A 157 6.35 -17.72 -2.11
N GLN A 158 6.74 -16.52 -1.69
CA GLN A 158 6.64 -16.07 -0.30
C GLN A 158 5.21 -15.64 0.10
N GLY A 159 4.28 -15.54 -0.86
CA GLY A 159 2.90 -15.14 -0.62
C GLY A 159 2.63 -13.64 -0.84
N VAL A 160 3.57 -12.91 -1.45
CA VAL A 160 3.36 -11.51 -1.87
C VAL A 160 2.46 -11.49 -3.10
N THR A 161 1.50 -10.59 -3.14
CA THR A 161 0.74 -10.31 -4.36
C THR A 161 1.53 -9.36 -5.25
N VAL A 162 1.94 -9.81 -6.43
CA VAL A 162 2.70 -8.99 -7.38
C VAL A 162 1.82 -8.62 -8.56
N LEU A 163 1.74 -7.31 -8.83
CA LEU A 163 0.96 -6.73 -9.91
C LEU A 163 1.85 -6.00 -10.90
N GLY A 164 1.53 -6.13 -12.17
CA GLY A 164 2.09 -5.33 -13.25
C GLY A 164 1.01 -4.43 -13.84
N LEU A 165 1.24 -3.14 -13.83
CA LEU A 165 0.38 -2.18 -14.52
C LEU A 165 1.10 -1.68 -15.76
N ALA A 166 0.58 -2.11 -16.92
CA ALA A 166 1.09 -1.63 -18.19
C ALA A 166 0.70 -0.17 -18.41
N SER A 167 1.66 0.61 -18.88
CA SER A 167 1.48 2.03 -19.20
C SER A 167 0.38 2.22 -20.25
N LEU A 168 -0.50 3.20 -20.01
CA LEU A 168 -1.44 3.70 -21.01
C LEU A 168 -0.79 4.91 -21.67
N GLY A 169 -0.40 4.80 -22.94
CA GLY A 169 0.07 5.94 -23.72
C GLY A 169 -1.02 7.00 -23.92
N ASP A 170 -0.63 8.21 -24.34
CA ASP A 170 -1.51 9.40 -24.52
C ASP A 170 -2.74 9.18 -25.41
N GLU A 171 -2.73 8.18 -26.29
CA GLU A 171 -3.85 7.83 -27.16
C GLU A 171 -4.70 6.65 -26.62
N GLY A 172 -4.52 6.23 -25.39
CA GLY A 172 -5.21 5.07 -24.80
C GLY A 172 -4.73 3.72 -25.37
N ARG A 173 -3.66 3.73 -26.15
CA ARG A 173 -3.01 2.50 -26.62
C ARG A 173 -2.09 1.98 -25.53
N VAL A 174 -2.30 0.71 -25.16
CA VAL A 174 -1.41 -0.01 -24.27
C VAL A 174 -0.21 -0.48 -25.08
N TRP A 175 0.96 0.03 -24.73
CA TRP A 175 2.21 -0.42 -25.33
C TRP A 175 3.14 -0.95 -24.24
N TYR A 176 3.51 -2.20 -24.35
CA TYR A 176 4.41 -2.85 -23.40
C TYR A 176 5.08 -4.07 -24.04
N ASP A 177 6.17 -4.55 -23.48
CA ASP A 177 6.83 -5.76 -23.92
C ASP A 177 6.00 -7.00 -23.56
N HIS A 178 5.34 -7.58 -24.58
CA HIS A 178 4.45 -8.73 -24.41
C HIS A 178 5.20 -9.99 -23.99
N ASP A 179 6.40 -10.20 -24.49
CA ASP A 179 7.19 -11.41 -24.21
C ASP A 179 7.65 -11.43 -22.74
N VAL A 180 8.11 -10.30 -22.25
CA VAL A 180 8.48 -10.14 -20.84
C VAL A 180 7.26 -10.27 -19.94
N ALA A 181 6.14 -9.63 -20.31
CA ALA A 181 4.89 -9.69 -19.55
C ALA A 181 4.33 -11.11 -19.47
N GLU A 182 4.36 -11.89 -20.55
CA GLU A 182 3.93 -13.29 -20.56
C GLU A 182 4.75 -14.13 -19.58
N ARG A 183 6.09 -14.03 -19.64
CA ARG A 183 7.00 -14.75 -18.72
C ARG A 183 6.78 -14.37 -17.26
N LEU A 184 6.47 -13.10 -16.96
CA LEU A 184 6.16 -12.64 -15.62
C LEU A 184 4.81 -13.20 -15.14
N SER A 185 3.82 -13.30 -16.05
CA SER A 185 2.51 -13.89 -15.75
C SER A 185 2.60 -15.39 -15.45
N GLU A 186 3.47 -16.11 -16.13
CA GLU A 186 3.71 -17.55 -15.89
C GLU A 186 4.22 -17.83 -14.47
N VAL A 187 4.96 -16.88 -13.87
CA VAL A 187 5.46 -17.01 -12.49
C VAL A 187 4.53 -16.37 -11.45
N GLY A 188 3.33 -15.97 -11.85
CA GLY A 188 2.26 -15.54 -10.93
C GLY A 188 2.09 -14.02 -10.76
N MET A 189 2.80 -13.19 -11.54
CA MET A 189 2.53 -11.76 -11.61
C MET A 189 1.22 -11.52 -12.35
N ARG A 190 0.33 -10.73 -11.77
CA ARG A 190 -0.93 -10.35 -12.42
C ARG A 190 -0.73 -9.07 -13.21
N ILE A 191 -0.77 -9.16 -14.55
CA ILE A 191 -0.58 -8.00 -15.41
C ILE A 191 -1.92 -7.50 -15.92
N ALA A 192 -2.13 -6.18 -15.80
CA ALA A 192 -3.32 -5.52 -16.27
C ALA A 192 -3.02 -4.11 -16.79
N ALA A 193 -3.79 -3.67 -17.78
CA ALA A 193 -3.86 -2.27 -18.15
C ALA A 193 -5.04 -1.65 -17.39
N MET A 194 -4.76 -0.84 -16.38
CA MET A 194 -5.79 -0.23 -15.53
C MET A 194 -5.56 1.27 -15.41
N THR A 195 -6.68 2.00 -15.35
CA THR A 195 -6.65 3.39 -14.89
C THR A 195 -6.48 3.44 -13.36
N PRO A 196 -5.99 4.55 -12.78
CA PRO A 196 -5.83 4.72 -11.33
C PRO A 196 -7.10 4.37 -10.53
N ASP A 197 -8.28 4.77 -11.03
CA ASP A 197 -9.56 4.52 -10.36
C ASP A 197 -9.88 3.03 -10.27
N ARG A 198 -9.64 2.28 -11.34
CA ARG A 198 -9.84 0.82 -11.36
C ARG A 198 -8.87 0.10 -10.45
N PHE A 199 -7.62 0.57 -10.38
CA PHE A 199 -6.64 0.00 -9.48
C PHE A 199 -7.02 0.23 -8.01
N ALA A 200 -7.46 1.44 -7.64
CA ALA A 200 -7.92 1.73 -6.28
C ALA A 200 -9.11 0.86 -5.87
N THR A 201 -10.08 0.66 -6.77
CA THR A 201 -11.23 -0.23 -6.55
C THR A 201 -10.78 -1.68 -6.36
N TRP A 202 -9.92 -2.17 -7.25
CA TRP A 202 -9.38 -3.53 -7.16
C TRP A 202 -8.59 -3.76 -5.87
N LEU A 203 -7.78 -2.77 -5.45
CA LEU A 203 -7.01 -2.85 -4.22
C LEU A 203 -7.93 -2.92 -2.99
N ALA A 204 -9.00 -2.11 -2.97
CA ALA A 204 -9.99 -2.15 -1.91
C ALA A 204 -10.66 -3.53 -1.78
N GLU A 205 -10.96 -4.17 -2.91
CA GLU A 205 -11.52 -5.53 -2.96
C GLU A 205 -10.51 -6.59 -2.50
N ALA A 206 -9.24 -6.45 -2.88
CA ALA A 206 -8.17 -7.39 -2.53
C ALA A 206 -7.75 -7.32 -1.05
N THR A 207 -8.05 -6.20 -0.37
CA THR A 207 -7.69 -5.94 1.03
C THR A 207 -8.87 -6.06 2.01
N ALA A 208 -10.07 -6.30 1.51
CA ALA A 208 -11.29 -6.47 2.31
C ALA A 208 -11.37 -7.86 2.96
#